data_b64340d2b34884c1cb44e336ded531da
#
_entry.id   b64340d2b34884c1cb44e336ded531da
#
_cell.length_a   1.000
_cell.length_b   1.000
_cell.length_c   1.000
_cell.angle_alpha   90.00
_cell.angle_beta   90.00
_cell.angle_gamma   90.00
#
_symmetry.space_group_name_H-M   'P 1'
#
loop_
_entity.id
_entity.type
_entity.pdbx_description
1 polymer ?
#
loop_
_entity_poly.entity_id
_entity_poly.type
_entity_poly.pdbx_seq_one_letter_code
_entity_poly.pdbx_strand_id
1 'polypeptide(L)'
;MASNIESRAEPENGWSARSRATRQKLIAAASKLIVEKGINSVSVVAVAKAAEITRPGAYYHFKTRDALLEAVRKDTDHQLVRTVAGSKEDKYLYSQAAEFAAEDQDTIYLRIQRMLEQGADDVIIRSRKRGLTRAAREGLVKPGVEPDIAAIITSTTLISSFLAVSEFKQKSRRHKQARLFGKTNYQLVFDGALLPEKLQHWPKLPRYSPAGHDTAKPETAKDTAIQDGRKAKSLETRELLMKTAMLLMAEVGEQAVSVSEVARRAGITRPGAYYHFKKKEDLIAAVEEKLDKELIYTLDRSFAKRESFEDASDLSAEDLGLLKIRIQQMLRDGARKDPLIAHYRKLFRWHVKHGHLREGMDPDMTAIITASASLVGLFLVLNGAQSVEERAKLAKRFRKTYKTFVFEGIFTPSAKAEWPPPPELD
;
A
#
# COMPACT_ATOMS: atom_id res chain seq x y z
N MET A 1 -1.00 -42.29 -17.25
CA MET A 1 -2.32 -41.78 -17.72
C MET A 1 -2.72 -40.67 -16.76
N ALA A 2 -2.35 -39.43 -17.10
CA ALA A 2 -2.74 -38.25 -16.33
C ALA A 2 -3.89 -37.60 -17.10
N SER A 3 -5.09 -37.61 -16.49
CA SER A 3 -6.30 -37.03 -17.06
C SER A 3 -6.24 -35.51 -16.99
N ASN A 4 -6.15 -34.88 -18.13
CA ASN A 4 -6.43 -33.47 -18.38
C ASN A 4 -7.86 -33.13 -17.93
N ILE A 5 -8.00 -32.41 -16.83
CA ILE A 5 -9.22 -31.67 -16.50
C ILE A 5 -9.01 -30.22 -16.92
N GLU A 6 -9.08 -29.96 -18.23
CA GLU A 6 -9.33 -28.62 -18.74
C GLU A 6 -10.77 -28.24 -18.37
N SER A 7 -10.91 -27.31 -17.40
CA SER A 7 -12.18 -26.67 -17.10
C SER A 7 -12.56 -25.77 -18.29
N ARG A 8 -13.36 -26.30 -19.23
CA ARG A 8 -14.04 -25.50 -20.26
C ARG A 8 -14.89 -24.44 -19.57
N ALA A 9 -14.41 -23.20 -19.53
CA ALA A 9 -15.24 -22.03 -19.30
C ALA A 9 -16.23 -21.95 -20.47
N GLU A 10 -17.53 -22.16 -20.23
CA GLU A 10 -18.55 -21.97 -21.26
C GLU A 10 -18.54 -20.52 -21.75
N PRO A 11 -18.60 -20.28 -23.08
CA PRO A 11 -18.56 -18.95 -23.64
C PRO A 11 -19.80 -18.14 -23.23
N GLU A 12 -19.60 -16.95 -22.67
CA GLU A 12 -20.66 -16.03 -22.21
C GLU A 12 -21.63 -15.58 -23.33
N ASN A 13 -21.32 -15.89 -24.59
CA ASN A 13 -22.07 -15.46 -25.79
C ASN A 13 -23.45 -16.10 -25.93
N GLY A 14 -23.82 -17.11 -25.14
CA GLY A 14 -25.13 -17.78 -25.18
C GLY A 14 -26.12 -17.42 -24.09
N TRP A 15 -25.74 -16.55 -23.13
CA TRP A 15 -26.59 -16.27 -21.98
C TRP A 15 -27.66 -15.20 -22.26
N SER A 16 -28.89 -15.43 -21.73
CA SER A 16 -29.95 -14.41 -21.78
C SER A 16 -29.56 -13.16 -20.99
N ALA A 17 -30.16 -12.01 -21.31
CA ALA A 17 -29.96 -10.76 -20.58
C ALA A 17 -30.23 -10.90 -19.07
N ARG A 18 -31.22 -11.69 -18.69
CA ARG A 18 -31.58 -12.01 -17.30
C ARG A 18 -30.47 -12.84 -16.61
N SER A 19 -29.90 -13.80 -17.32
CA SER A 19 -28.81 -14.63 -16.80
C SER A 19 -27.55 -13.78 -16.56
N ARG A 20 -27.20 -12.90 -17.49
CA ARG A 20 -26.09 -11.94 -17.33
C ARG A 20 -26.31 -11.00 -16.13
N ALA A 21 -27.53 -10.45 -15.98
CA ALA A 21 -27.86 -9.58 -14.84
C ALA A 21 -27.74 -10.32 -13.49
N THR A 22 -28.18 -11.58 -13.42
CA THR A 22 -28.04 -12.41 -12.21
C THR A 22 -26.58 -12.69 -11.88
N ARG A 23 -25.78 -13.00 -12.89
CA ARG A 23 -24.33 -13.21 -12.71
C ARG A 23 -23.63 -11.95 -12.22
N GLN A 24 -23.98 -10.79 -12.75
CA GLN A 24 -23.41 -9.50 -12.30
C GLN A 24 -23.82 -9.14 -10.86
N LYS A 25 -25.07 -9.44 -10.45
CA LYS A 25 -25.48 -9.30 -9.04
C LYS A 25 -24.65 -10.16 -8.09
N LEU A 26 -24.33 -11.39 -8.49
CA LEU A 26 -23.47 -12.28 -7.68
C LEU A 26 -22.05 -11.72 -7.58
N ILE A 27 -21.47 -11.21 -8.67
CA ILE A 27 -20.15 -10.60 -8.68
C ILE A 27 -20.11 -9.37 -7.76
N ALA A 28 -21.09 -8.47 -7.88
CA ALA A 28 -21.19 -7.27 -7.04
C ALA A 28 -21.34 -7.61 -5.55
N ALA A 29 -22.17 -8.59 -5.20
CA ALA A 29 -22.32 -9.05 -3.83
C ALA A 29 -21.05 -9.71 -3.28
N ALA A 30 -20.30 -10.44 -4.12
CA ALA A 30 -19.01 -11.00 -3.76
C ALA A 30 -17.98 -9.91 -3.49
N SER A 31 -17.89 -8.89 -4.36
CA SER A 31 -17.03 -7.73 -4.19
C SER A 31 -17.28 -7.04 -2.85
N LYS A 32 -18.55 -6.77 -2.54
CA LYS A 32 -18.94 -6.15 -1.29
C LYS A 32 -18.57 -6.99 -0.06
N LEU A 33 -18.81 -8.30 -0.10
CA LEU A 33 -18.39 -9.19 0.99
C LEU A 33 -16.88 -9.22 1.21
N ILE A 34 -16.08 -9.16 0.14
CA ILE A 34 -14.62 -9.11 0.26
C ILE A 34 -14.18 -7.83 0.99
N VAL A 35 -14.75 -6.69 0.61
CA VAL A 35 -14.43 -5.40 1.22
C VAL A 35 -14.83 -5.36 2.70
N GLU A 36 -16.06 -5.82 3.02
CA GLU A 36 -16.59 -5.75 4.39
C GLU A 36 -15.97 -6.78 5.35
N LYS A 37 -15.66 -7.99 4.85
CA LYS A 37 -15.34 -9.15 5.70
C LYS A 37 -14.10 -9.93 5.29
N GLY A 38 -13.40 -9.44 4.25
CA GLY A 38 -12.22 -10.09 3.69
C GLY A 38 -12.53 -11.27 2.76
N ILE A 39 -11.55 -11.65 1.94
CA ILE A 39 -11.68 -12.68 0.90
C ILE A 39 -12.08 -14.07 1.45
N ASN A 40 -11.70 -14.38 2.70
CA ASN A 40 -12.02 -15.65 3.33
C ASN A 40 -13.51 -15.81 3.68
N SER A 41 -14.27 -14.72 3.75
CA SER A 41 -15.72 -14.73 4.00
C SER A 41 -16.53 -15.14 2.77
N VAL A 42 -15.94 -15.14 1.58
CA VAL A 42 -16.61 -15.44 0.32
C VAL A 42 -16.80 -16.93 0.14
N SER A 43 -18.04 -17.33 -0.03
CA SER A 43 -18.44 -18.64 -0.55
C SER A 43 -19.63 -18.45 -1.47
N VAL A 44 -19.86 -19.38 -2.42
CA VAL A 44 -21.03 -19.28 -3.33
C VAL A 44 -22.33 -19.15 -2.55
N VAL A 45 -22.45 -19.83 -1.41
CA VAL A 45 -23.63 -19.79 -0.51
C VAL A 45 -23.76 -18.43 0.18
N ALA A 46 -22.66 -17.88 0.72
CA ALA A 46 -22.68 -16.59 1.38
C ALA A 46 -23.05 -15.45 0.40
N VAL A 47 -22.50 -15.53 -0.82
CA VAL A 47 -22.76 -14.57 -1.90
C VAL A 47 -24.20 -14.71 -2.42
N ALA A 48 -24.73 -15.94 -2.57
CA ALA A 48 -26.12 -16.18 -2.93
C ALA A 48 -27.09 -15.49 -1.94
N LYS A 49 -26.83 -15.65 -0.64
CA LYS A 49 -27.60 -14.99 0.42
C LYS A 49 -27.49 -13.47 0.35
N ALA A 50 -26.30 -12.92 0.15
CA ALA A 50 -26.05 -11.48 0.07
C ALA A 50 -26.69 -10.84 -1.19
N ALA A 51 -26.75 -11.60 -2.30
CA ALA A 51 -27.35 -11.17 -3.56
C ALA A 51 -28.86 -11.42 -3.64
N GLU A 52 -29.46 -12.03 -2.62
CA GLU A 52 -30.88 -12.46 -2.62
C GLU A 52 -31.21 -13.42 -3.79
N ILE A 53 -30.29 -14.30 -4.10
CA ILE A 53 -30.40 -15.30 -5.16
C ILE A 53 -30.45 -16.69 -4.51
N THR A 54 -31.26 -17.60 -5.07
CA THR A 54 -31.35 -18.98 -4.56
C THR A 54 -30.00 -19.69 -4.71
N ARG A 55 -29.68 -20.62 -3.78
CA ARG A 55 -28.45 -21.43 -3.87
C ARG A 55 -28.29 -22.14 -5.23
N PRO A 56 -29.31 -22.84 -5.76
CA PRO A 56 -29.22 -23.44 -7.09
C PRO A 56 -28.92 -22.43 -8.19
N GLY A 57 -29.56 -21.24 -8.13
CA GLY A 57 -29.33 -20.15 -9.06
C GLY A 57 -27.88 -19.63 -9.02
N ALA A 58 -27.30 -19.50 -7.83
CA ALA A 58 -25.90 -19.09 -7.70
C ALA A 58 -24.92 -20.18 -8.22
N TYR A 59 -25.17 -21.45 -7.89
CA TYR A 59 -24.35 -22.57 -8.39
C TYR A 59 -24.49 -22.80 -9.92
N TYR A 60 -25.59 -22.38 -10.51
CA TYR A 60 -25.70 -22.37 -11.96
C TYR A 60 -24.66 -21.45 -12.62
N HIS A 61 -24.38 -20.27 -11.99
CA HIS A 61 -23.43 -19.29 -12.50
C HIS A 61 -21.98 -19.57 -12.04
N PHE A 62 -21.81 -20.04 -10.81
CA PHE A 62 -20.49 -20.26 -10.22
C PHE A 62 -20.44 -21.59 -9.47
N LYS A 63 -19.89 -22.62 -10.11
CA LYS A 63 -19.79 -23.95 -9.53
C LYS A 63 -18.84 -24.04 -8.33
N THR A 64 -17.84 -23.15 -8.29
CA THR A 64 -16.83 -23.12 -7.22
C THR A 64 -16.62 -21.68 -6.72
N ARG A 65 -16.07 -21.59 -5.51
CA ARG A 65 -15.59 -20.31 -4.93
C ARG A 65 -14.56 -19.63 -5.84
N ASP A 66 -13.62 -20.42 -6.38
CA ASP A 66 -12.53 -19.89 -7.20
C ASP A 66 -13.03 -19.34 -8.52
N ALA A 67 -14.01 -19.97 -9.16
CA ALA A 67 -14.67 -19.44 -10.36
C ALA A 67 -15.37 -18.10 -10.09
N LEU A 68 -16.00 -17.95 -8.91
CA LEU A 68 -16.61 -16.70 -8.50
C LEU A 68 -15.56 -15.61 -8.25
N LEU A 69 -14.49 -15.93 -7.50
CA LEU A 69 -13.38 -14.99 -7.25
C LEU A 69 -12.68 -14.55 -8.54
N GLU A 70 -12.47 -15.47 -9.47
CA GLU A 70 -11.89 -15.13 -10.77
C GLU A 70 -12.82 -14.22 -11.60
N ALA A 71 -14.12 -14.40 -11.52
CA ALA A 71 -15.08 -13.50 -12.16
C ALA A 71 -15.06 -12.10 -11.53
N VAL A 72 -14.97 -11.99 -10.21
CA VAL A 72 -14.77 -10.71 -9.50
C VAL A 72 -13.49 -10.02 -9.99
N ARG A 73 -12.39 -10.77 -10.07
CA ARG A 73 -11.11 -10.24 -10.54
C ARG A 73 -11.19 -9.69 -11.97
N LYS A 74 -11.79 -10.45 -12.89
CA LYS A 74 -11.97 -10.01 -14.29
C LYS A 74 -12.86 -8.78 -14.40
N ASP A 75 -13.95 -8.73 -13.64
CA ASP A 75 -14.88 -7.61 -13.66
C ASP A 75 -14.18 -6.32 -13.16
N THR A 76 -13.43 -6.42 -12.07
CA THR A 76 -12.63 -5.31 -11.52
C THR A 76 -11.59 -4.80 -12.51
N ASP A 77 -10.86 -5.70 -13.20
CA ASP A 77 -9.89 -5.33 -14.22
C ASP A 77 -10.55 -4.65 -15.41
N HIS A 78 -11.68 -5.20 -15.89
CA HIS A 78 -12.42 -4.62 -17.01
C HIS A 78 -12.99 -3.23 -16.70
N GLN A 79 -13.50 -3.03 -15.50
CA GLN A 79 -14.00 -1.71 -15.07
C GLN A 79 -12.86 -0.69 -15.04
N LEU A 80 -11.74 -1.02 -14.42
CA LEU A 80 -10.60 -0.13 -14.33
C LEU A 80 -9.99 0.15 -15.72
N VAL A 81 -9.77 -0.89 -16.54
CA VAL A 81 -9.24 -0.74 -17.91
C VAL A 81 -10.18 0.11 -18.77
N ARG A 82 -11.50 -0.06 -18.67
CA ARG A 82 -12.47 0.80 -19.38
C ARG A 82 -12.36 2.25 -18.96
N THR A 83 -12.19 2.51 -17.67
CA THR A 83 -12.08 3.86 -17.12
C THR A 83 -10.73 4.49 -17.46
N VAL A 84 -9.65 3.73 -17.36
CA VAL A 84 -8.28 4.19 -17.58
C VAL A 84 -7.89 4.18 -19.07
N ALA A 85 -8.37 3.20 -19.88
CA ALA A 85 -8.06 3.08 -21.29
C ALA A 85 -9.16 3.62 -22.22
N GLY A 86 -10.33 3.96 -21.68
CA GLY A 86 -11.47 4.51 -22.46
C GLY A 86 -11.26 5.95 -22.93
N SER A 87 -10.31 6.67 -22.37
CA SER A 87 -9.85 7.94 -22.92
C SER A 87 -8.82 7.64 -24.01
N LYS A 88 -9.14 7.93 -25.26
CA LYS A 88 -8.19 7.89 -26.39
C LYS A 88 -6.96 8.80 -26.18
N GLU A 89 -6.92 9.50 -25.06
CA GLU A 89 -5.86 10.37 -24.63
C GLU A 89 -5.35 9.88 -23.27
N ASP A 90 -4.23 9.16 -23.27
CA ASP A 90 -3.47 8.73 -22.06
C ASP A 90 -3.07 9.90 -21.12
N LYS A 91 -3.45 11.12 -21.49
CA LYS A 91 -3.03 12.38 -20.91
C LYS A 91 -3.53 12.64 -19.48
N TYR A 92 -4.62 11.96 -19.05
CA TYR A 92 -5.23 12.16 -17.72
C TYR A 92 -5.09 10.96 -16.77
N LEU A 93 -4.23 10.01 -17.10
CA LEU A 93 -4.07 8.75 -16.35
C LEU A 93 -3.81 9.00 -14.85
N TYR A 94 -3.15 10.10 -14.51
CA TYR A 94 -2.77 10.44 -13.14
C TYR A 94 -3.90 11.02 -12.28
N SER A 95 -4.95 11.57 -12.91
CA SER A 95 -6.14 12.07 -12.21
C SER A 95 -7.29 11.05 -12.23
N GLN A 96 -7.40 10.25 -13.28
CA GLN A 96 -8.50 9.30 -13.49
C GLN A 96 -8.61 8.24 -12.40
N ALA A 97 -7.48 7.76 -11.88
CA ALA A 97 -7.49 6.79 -10.78
C ALA A 97 -8.18 7.36 -9.53
N ALA A 98 -7.99 8.64 -9.23
CA ALA A 98 -8.59 9.30 -8.09
C ALA A 98 -10.08 9.61 -8.31
N GLU A 99 -10.46 10.03 -9.52
CA GLU A 99 -11.86 10.22 -9.88
C GLU A 99 -12.63 8.89 -9.82
N PHE A 100 -12.02 7.80 -10.32
CA PHE A 100 -12.61 6.48 -10.22
C PHE A 100 -12.71 6.02 -8.76
N ALA A 101 -11.68 6.26 -7.94
CA ALA A 101 -11.72 5.96 -6.51
C ALA A 101 -12.80 6.78 -5.76
N ALA A 102 -13.09 8.00 -6.21
CA ALA A 102 -14.16 8.82 -5.66
C ALA A 102 -15.55 8.26 -5.98
N GLU A 103 -15.71 7.58 -7.12
CA GLU A 103 -16.96 6.92 -7.53
C GLU A 103 -17.12 5.54 -6.91
N ASP A 104 -16.12 4.67 -7.03
CA ASP A 104 -16.18 3.27 -6.64
C ASP A 104 -14.96 2.83 -5.82
N GLN A 105 -15.07 3.05 -4.51
CA GLN A 105 -14.00 2.70 -3.56
C GLN A 105 -13.80 1.18 -3.44
N ASP A 106 -14.86 0.41 -3.58
CA ASP A 106 -14.82 -1.04 -3.40
C ASP A 106 -14.01 -1.69 -4.54
N THR A 107 -14.27 -1.28 -5.77
CA THR A 107 -13.53 -1.76 -6.94
C THR A 107 -12.04 -1.40 -6.86
N ILE A 108 -11.72 -0.16 -6.45
CA ILE A 108 -10.32 0.26 -6.28
C ILE A 108 -9.65 -0.54 -5.16
N TYR A 109 -10.31 -0.76 -4.03
CA TYR A 109 -9.76 -1.54 -2.94
C TYR A 109 -9.41 -2.98 -3.37
N LEU A 110 -10.33 -3.65 -4.07
CA LEU A 110 -10.09 -4.99 -4.62
C LEU A 110 -8.92 -5.01 -5.60
N ARG A 111 -8.82 -3.98 -6.42
CA ARG A 111 -7.73 -3.85 -7.39
C ARG A 111 -6.38 -3.63 -6.71
N ILE A 112 -6.35 -2.87 -5.62
CA ILE A 112 -5.16 -2.70 -4.78
C ILE A 112 -4.73 -4.04 -4.19
N GLN A 113 -5.66 -4.80 -3.60
CA GLN A 113 -5.35 -6.11 -3.02
C GLN A 113 -4.70 -7.03 -4.07
N ARG A 114 -5.24 -7.05 -5.29
CA ARG A 114 -4.68 -7.84 -6.38
C ARG A 114 -3.28 -7.38 -6.80
N MET A 115 -3.05 -6.07 -6.88
CA MET A 115 -1.72 -5.53 -7.20
C MET A 115 -0.68 -5.94 -6.14
N LEU A 116 -1.06 -5.93 -4.87
CA LEU A 116 -0.19 -6.38 -3.77
C LEU A 116 0.08 -7.89 -3.81
N GLU A 117 -0.88 -8.70 -4.29
CA GLU A 117 -0.71 -10.15 -4.48
C GLU A 117 0.20 -10.48 -5.67
N GLN A 118 0.01 -9.81 -6.81
CA GLN A 118 0.72 -10.08 -8.05
C GLN A 118 2.12 -9.41 -8.12
N GLY A 119 2.34 -8.38 -7.30
CA GLY A 119 3.61 -7.67 -7.30
C GLY A 119 3.93 -7.03 -8.65
N ALA A 120 5.17 -7.14 -9.09
CA ALA A 120 5.65 -6.57 -10.36
C ALA A 120 4.98 -7.18 -11.61
N ASP A 121 4.35 -8.37 -11.48
CA ASP A 121 3.63 -9.05 -12.57
C ASP A 121 2.20 -8.54 -12.76
N ASP A 122 1.78 -7.58 -11.96
CA ASP A 122 0.48 -6.95 -12.09
C ASP A 122 0.28 -6.29 -13.47
N VAL A 123 -0.92 -6.43 -14.01
CA VAL A 123 -1.25 -5.96 -15.37
C VAL A 123 -1.05 -4.45 -15.54
N ILE A 124 -1.33 -3.65 -14.51
CA ILE A 124 -1.13 -2.19 -14.54
C ILE A 124 0.36 -1.87 -14.56
N ILE A 125 1.14 -2.51 -13.66
CA ILE A 125 2.58 -2.31 -13.58
C ILE A 125 3.25 -2.70 -14.90
N ARG A 126 2.91 -3.86 -15.47
CA ARG A 126 3.43 -4.30 -16.78
C ARG A 126 3.05 -3.33 -17.91
N SER A 127 1.83 -2.82 -17.90
CA SER A 127 1.39 -1.85 -18.92
C SER A 127 2.19 -0.55 -18.81
N ARG A 128 2.34 -0.01 -17.60
CA ARG A 128 3.15 1.20 -17.34
C ARG A 128 4.62 0.99 -17.68
N LYS A 129 5.19 -0.18 -17.36
CA LYS A 129 6.57 -0.53 -17.74
C LYS A 129 6.77 -0.44 -19.24
N ARG A 130 5.85 -0.99 -20.05
CA ARG A 130 5.90 -0.88 -21.53
C ARG A 130 5.86 0.58 -21.99
N GLY A 131 4.94 1.38 -21.44
CA GLY A 131 4.80 2.80 -21.75
C GLY A 131 6.06 3.59 -21.40
N LEU A 132 6.56 3.44 -20.17
CA LEU A 132 7.77 4.14 -19.70
C LEU A 132 9.05 3.69 -20.43
N THR A 133 9.15 2.40 -20.79
CA THR A 133 10.28 1.92 -21.61
C THR A 133 10.26 2.56 -23.00
N ARG A 134 9.07 2.73 -23.61
CA ARG A 134 8.94 3.46 -24.88
C ARG A 134 9.31 4.93 -24.69
N ALA A 135 8.71 5.61 -23.72
CA ALA A 135 9.01 7.01 -23.42
C ALA A 135 10.51 7.25 -23.13
N ALA A 136 11.19 6.31 -22.47
CA ALA A 136 12.64 6.40 -22.25
C ALA A 136 13.44 6.32 -23.56
N ARG A 137 13.04 5.46 -24.51
CA ARG A 137 13.68 5.40 -25.82
C ARG A 137 13.47 6.66 -26.65
N GLU A 138 12.34 7.33 -26.46
CA GLU A 138 11.98 8.59 -27.11
C GLU A 138 12.59 9.83 -26.39
N GLY A 139 13.39 9.61 -25.32
CA GLY A 139 14.03 10.69 -24.57
C GLY A 139 13.09 11.50 -23.67
N LEU A 140 11.87 10.97 -23.40
CA LEU A 140 10.84 11.65 -22.61
C LEU A 140 10.97 11.38 -21.10
N VAL A 141 11.81 10.42 -20.71
CA VAL A 141 12.10 10.09 -19.30
C VAL A 141 13.47 10.64 -18.92
N LYS A 142 13.58 11.21 -17.74
CA LYS A 142 14.83 11.81 -17.27
C LYS A 142 15.97 10.81 -17.19
N PRO A 143 17.22 11.24 -17.48
CA PRO A 143 18.41 10.41 -17.33
C PRO A 143 18.53 9.83 -15.91
N GLY A 144 18.81 8.53 -15.83
CA GLY A 144 18.98 7.85 -14.54
C GLY A 144 17.70 7.37 -13.87
N VAL A 145 16.52 7.69 -14.43
CA VAL A 145 15.26 7.05 -14.05
C VAL A 145 15.16 5.68 -14.73
N GLU A 146 14.92 4.66 -13.96
CA GLU A 146 14.77 3.30 -14.45
C GLU A 146 13.29 3.00 -14.74
N PRO A 147 12.91 2.70 -16.01
CA PRO A 147 11.52 2.61 -16.42
C PRO A 147 10.70 1.54 -15.67
N ASP A 148 11.31 0.42 -15.29
CA ASP A 148 10.67 -0.65 -14.51
C ASP A 148 10.36 -0.20 -13.07
N ILE A 149 11.31 0.47 -12.42
CA ILE A 149 11.12 1.04 -11.08
C ILE A 149 10.13 2.21 -11.12
N ALA A 150 10.23 3.09 -12.10
CA ALA A 150 9.30 4.20 -12.29
C ALA A 150 7.86 3.70 -12.55
N ALA A 151 7.70 2.57 -13.28
CA ALA A 151 6.40 1.94 -13.47
C ALA A 151 5.76 1.50 -12.15
N ILE A 152 6.56 0.94 -11.24
CA ILE A 152 6.09 0.55 -9.91
C ILE A 152 5.72 1.81 -9.10
N ILE A 153 6.62 2.80 -9.02
CA ILE A 153 6.37 4.05 -8.29
C ILE A 153 5.09 4.73 -8.78
N THR A 154 4.92 4.87 -10.09
CA THR A 154 3.71 5.50 -10.64
C THR A 154 2.46 4.64 -10.48
N SER A 155 2.58 3.32 -10.35
CA SER A 155 1.45 2.43 -10.10
C SER A 155 0.92 2.54 -8.65
N THR A 156 1.73 3.01 -7.70
CA THR A 156 1.26 3.29 -6.33
C THR A 156 0.25 4.43 -6.28
N THR A 157 0.10 5.21 -7.36
CA THR A 157 -0.98 6.20 -7.54
C THR A 157 -2.36 5.62 -7.27
N LEU A 158 -2.58 4.33 -7.56
CA LEU A 158 -3.85 3.66 -7.28
C LEU A 158 -4.14 3.63 -5.77
N ILE A 159 -3.13 3.31 -4.97
CA ILE A 159 -3.25 3.25 -3.51
C ILE A 159 -3.37 4.65 -2.92
N SER A 160 -2.52 5.57 -3.35
CA SER A 160 -2.59 6.95 -2.88
C SER A 160 -3.89 7.64 -3.26
N SER A 161 -4.47 7.35 -4.43
CA SER A 161 -5.79 7.87 -4.83
C SER A 161 -6.91 7.35 -3.93
N PHE A 162 -6.90 6.06 -3.60
CA PHE A 162 -7.83 5.48 -2.64
C PHE A 162 -7.71 6.15 -1.26
N LEU A 163 -6.50 6.27 -0.74
CA LEU A 163 -6.23 6.90 0.56
C LEU A 163 -6.64 8.38 0.60
N ALA A 164 -6.50 9.10 -0.52
CA ALA A 164 -6.88 10.51 -0.61
C ALA A 164 -8.39 10.74 -0.51
N VAL A 165 -9.21 9.76 -0.91
CA VAL A 165 -10.67 9.93 -0.99
C VAL A 165 -11.46 9.06 0.00
N SER A 166 -10.89 7.96 0.50
CA SER A 166 -11.61 6.94 1.28
C SER A 166 -12.20 7.44 2.61
N GLU A 167 -11.62 8.48 3.20
CA GLU A 167 -12.08 9.05 4.47
C GLU A 167 -13.38 9.88 4.36
N PHE A 168 -13.76 10.27 3.15
CA PHE A 168 -14.88 11.18 2.94
C PHE A 168 -16.16 10.42 2.59
N LYS A 169 -17.17 10.51 3.46
CA LYS A 169 -18.49 9.90 3.22
C LYS A 169 -19.25 10.57 2.08
N GLN A 170 -19.13 11.89 1.95
CA GLN A 170 -19.84 12.68 0.94
C GLN A 170 -19.15 12.58 -0.43
N LYS A 171 -19.89 12.19 -1.46
CA LYS A 171 -19.38 12.03 -2.82
C LYS A 171 -18.76 13.33 -3.37
N SER A 172 -19.38 14.48 -3.14
CA SER A 172 -18.85 15.79 -3.57
C SER A 172 -17.47 16.10 -2.96
N ARG A 173 -17.27 15.75 -1.68
CA ARG A 173 -15.96 15.91 -1.02
C ARG A 173 -14.92 14.94 -1.61
N ARG A 174 -15.31 13.70 -1.93
CA ARG A 174 -14.40 12.75 -2.58
C ARG A 174 -13.90 13.27 -3.92
N HIS A 175 -14.80 13.80 -4.77
CA HIS A 175 -14.40 14.40 -6.06
C HIS A 175 -13.51 15.63 -5.90
N LYS A 176 -13.79 16.50 -4.91
CA LYS A 176 -12.89 17.63 -4.62
C LYS A 176 -11.47 17.13 -4.26
N GLN A 177 -11.37 16.11 -3.42
CA GLN A 177 -10.08 15.52 -3.05
C GLN A 177 -9.41 14.81 -4.24
N ALA A 178 -10.18 14.12 -5.08
CA ALA A 178 -9.67 13.48 -6.28
C ALA A 178 -9.04 14.48 -7.26
N ARG A 179 -9.67 15.63 -7.47
CA ARG A 179 -9.11 16.71 -8.31
C ARG A 179 -7.83 17.30 -7.71
N LEU A 180 -7.83 17.59 -6.41
CA LEU A 180 -6.63 18.08 -5.70
C LEU A 180 -5.49 17.07 -5.79
N PHE A 181 -5.79 15.80 -5.58
CA PHE A 181 -4.85 14.70 -5.75
C PHE A 181 -4.30 14.65 -7.18
N GLY A 182 -5.16 14.71 -8.20
CA GLY A 182 -4.76 14.67 -9.60
C GLY A 182 -3.78 15.78 -9.97
N LYS A 183 -4.07 17.02 -9.54
CA LYS A 183 -3.19 18.17 -9.72
C LYS A 183 -1.83 17.97 -9.06
N THR A 184 -1.82 17.58 -7.79
CA THR A 184 -0.59 17.37 -7.02
C THR A 184 0.24 16.21 -7.60
N ASN A 185 -0.42 15.11 -7.97
CA ASN A 185 0.26 13.95 -8.56
C ASN A 185 0.87 14.26 -9.93
N TYR A 186 0.17 15.05 -10.75
CA TYR A 186 0.72 15.52 -12.02
C TYR A 186 2.01 16.33 -11.79
N GLN A 187 1.97 17.34 -10.91
CA GLN A 187 3.16 18.13 -10.61
C GLN A 187 4.30 17.26 -10.08
N LEU A 188 4.00 16.32 -9.17
CA LEU A 188 5.01 15.44 -8.61
C LEU A 188 5.69 14.57 -9.66
N VAL A 189 4.94 14.06 -10.63
CA VAL A 189 5.46 13.20 -11.69
C VAL A 189 6.33 13.99 -12.68
N PHE A 190 5.99 15.24 -12.97
CA PHE A 190 6.71 16.05 -13.95
C PHE A 190 7.80 16.95 -13.35
N ASP A 191 7.54 17.53 -12.18
CA ASP A 191 8.40 18.56 -11.60
C ASP A 191 9.08 18.09 -10.29
N GLY A 192 8.58 17.06 -9.65
CA GLY A 192 8.91 16.70 -8.27
C GLY A 192 8.21 17.61 -7.25
N ALA A 193 8.39 17.30 -5.95
CA ALA A 193 7.75 18.05 -4.86
C ALA A 193 8.63 19.17 -4.30
N LEU A 194 9.92 18.97 -4.25
CA LEU A 194 10.88 19.81 -3.53
C LEU A 194 11.80 20.57 -4.49
N LEU A 195 12.30 21.71 -4.04
CA LEU A 195 13.23 22.57 -4.77
C LEU A 195 14.66 22.21 -4.37
N PRO A 196 15.42 21.46 -5.20
CA PRO A 196 16.76 20.98 -4.85
C PRO A 196 17.73 22.12 -4.51
N GLU A 197 17.62 23.26 -5.21
CA GLU A 197 18.46 24.43 -5.02
C GLU A 197 18.27 25.11 -3.65
N LYS A 198 17.12 24.92 -3.01
CA LYS A 198 16.81 25.47 -1.68
C LYS A 198 17.18 24.50 -0.54
N LEU A 199 17.52 23.26 -0.88
CA LEU A 199 17.83 22.20 0.09
C LEU A 199 19.33 22.03 0.33
N GLN A 200 20.07 23.12 0.47
CA GLN A 200 21.51 23.07 0.77
C GLN A 200 21.81 22.35 2.08
N HIS A 201 20.87 22.41 3.03
CA HIS A 201 20.95 21.69 4.30
C HIS A 201 19.64 20.97 4.52
N TRP A 202 19.65 19.64 4.44
CA TRP A 202 18.50 18.83 4.82
C TRP A 202 18.21 19.07 6.31
N PRO A 203 16.96 19.42 6.69
CA PRO A 203 16.65 19.67 8.08
C PRO A 203 16.89 18.42 8.92
N LYS A 204 17.45 18.59 10.10
CA LYS A 204 17.33 17.57 11.15
C LYS A 204 15.84 17.49 11.48
N LEU A 205 15.17 16.47 10.98
CA LEU A 205 13.76 16.24 11.28
C LEU A 205 13.61 16.14 12.81
N PRO A 206 12.55 16.74 13.37
CA PRO A 206 12.23 16.53 14.77
C PRO A 206 12.11 15.02 15.00
N ARG A 207 12.87 14.50 15.95
CA ARG A 207 12.82 13.08 16.31
C ARG A 207 11.36 12.69 16.52
N TYR A 208 10.94 11.61 15.90
CA TYR A 208 9.63 11.04 16.17
C TYR A 208 9.56 10.72 17.66
N SER A 209 8.73 11.47 18.38
CA SER A 209 8.38 11.18 19.76
C SER A 209 6.94 10.68 19.73
N PRO A 210 6.68 9.40 20.03
CA PRO A 210 5.30 8.92 20.14
C PRO A 210 4.61 9.74 21.23
N ALA A 211 3.43 10.27 20.89
CA ALA A 211 2.62 11.03 21.85
C ALA A 211 2.34 10.13 23.07
N GLY A 212 2.87 10.48 24.23
CA GLY A 212 2.50 9.88 25.51
C GLY A 212 3.54 9.05 26.27
N HIS A 213 4.79 8.97 25.81
CA HIS A 213 5.86 8.43 26.66
C HIS A 213 6.88 9.52 26.98
N ASP A 214 6.66 10.19 28.11
CA ASP A 214 7.71 10.87 28.83
C ASP A 214 8.84 9.86 29.08
N THR A 215 10.02 10.16 28.57
CA THR A 215 11.24 9.48 28.96
C THR A 215 11.49 9.84 30.42
N ALA A 216 11.02 9.00 31.33
CA ALA A 216 11.46 9.06 32.70
C ALA A 216 12.99 9.04 32.71
N LYS A 217 13.58 10.07 33.30
CA LYS A 217 15.03 10.13 33.61
C LYS A 217 15.42 8.85 34.34
N PRO A 218 16.60 8.30 34.09
CA PRO A 218 17.07 7.17 34.88
C PRO A 218 17.24 7.62 36.34
N GLU A 219 16.39 7.11 37.22
CA GLU A 219 16.60 7.21 38.65
C GLU A 219 17.81 6.38 39.06
N THR A 220 18.58 6.95 39.95
CA THR A 220 19.87 6.51 40.45
C THR A 220 19.86 5.09 41.01
N ALA A 221 20.88 4.35 40.58
CA ALA A 221 21.19 3.00 41.02
C ALA A 221 21.40 2.88 42.54
N LYS A 222 20.58 2.04 43.17
CA LYS A 222 20.95 1.17 44.32
C LYS A 222 19.70 0.40 44.76
N ASP A 223 19.69 -0.89 44.48
CA ASP A 223 18.76 -1.95 44.85
C ASP A 223 18.20 -2.81 43.69
N THR A 224 18.94 -2.99 42.60
CA THR A 224 18.38 -3.33 41.29
C THR A 224 18.79 -4.69 40.68
N ALA A 225 19.77 -5.40 41.19
CA ALA A 225 20.29 -6.56 40.40
C ALA A 225 19.31 -7.73 40.25
N ILE A 226 18.43 -8.00 41.20
CA ILE A 226 17.44 -9.10 41.11
C ILE A 226 16.14 -8.64 40.47
N GLN A 227 15.74 -7.39 40.64
CA GLN A 227 14.58 -6.80 39.95
C GLN A 227 14.89 -6.53 38.48
N ASP A 228 16.12 -6.14 38.13
CA ASP A 228 16.55 -5.90 36.76
C ASP A 228 16.55 -7.21 35.93
N GLY A 229 17.01 -8.33 36.52
CA GLY A 229 16.99 -9.61 35.82
C GLY A 229 15.57 -10.13 35.52
N ARG A 230 14.61 -9.92 36.40
CA ARG A 230 13.20 -10.28 36.16
C ARG A 230 12.54 -9.34 35.16
N LYS A 231 12.82 -8.05 35.22
CA LYS A 231 12.35 -7.05 34.25
C LYS A 231 12.93 -7.31 32.87
N ALA A 232 14.24 -7.58 32.76
CA ALA A 232 14.90 -7.91 31.49
C ALA A 232 14.30 -9.16 30.86
N LYS A 233 14.14 -10.26 31.62
CA LYS A 233 13.51 -11.49 31.13
C LYS A 233 12.05 -11.30 30.75
N SER A 234 11.33 -10.44 31.44
CA SER A 234 9.95 -10.07 31.11
C SER A 234 9.88 -9.29 29.79
N LEU A 235 10.82 -8.37 29.54
CA LEU A 235 10.92 -7.63 28.28
C LEU A 235 11.30 -8.55 27.12
N GLU A 236 12.26 -9.45 27.30
CA GLU A 236 12.65 -10.46 26.31
C GLU A 236 11.46 -11.36 25.92
N THR A 237 10.69 -11.81 26.91
CA THR A 237 9.50 -12.63 26.66
C THR A 237 8.44 -11.84 25.87
N ARG A 238 8.20 -10.59 26.22
CA ARG A 238 7.28 -9.71 25.50
C ARG A 238 7.73 -9.48 24.06
N GLU A 239 9.02 -9.23 23.85
CA GLU A 239 9.63 -9.07 22.52
C GLU A 239 9.50 -10.34 21.69
N LEU A 240 9.76 -11.52 22.27
CA LEU A 240 9.63 -12.81 21.59
C LEU A 240 8.18 -13.06 21.15
N LEU A 241 7.20 -12.76 22.01
CA LEU A 241 5.77 -12.88 21.68
C LEU A 241 5.40 -11.92 20.52
N MET A 242 5.86 -10.69 20.54
CA MET A 242 5.62 -9.74 19.47
C MET A 242 6.26 -10.19 18.16
N LYS A 243 7.53 -10.61 18.17
CA LYS A 243 8.22 -11.16 17.00
C LYS A 243 7.49 -12.36 16.41
N THR A 244 7.06 -13.30 17.26
CA THR A 244 6.30 -14.48 16.82
C THR A 244 4.94 -14.10 16.24
N ALA A 245 4.25 -13.11 16.83
CA ALA A 245 3.00 -12.59 16.29
C ALA A 245 3.18 -11.95 14.91
N MET A 246 4.26 -11.16 14.72
CA MET A 246 4.62 -10.56 13.44
C MET A 246 4.79 -11.63 12.35
N LEU A 247 5.54 -12.69 12.64
CA LEU A 247 5.76 -13.79 11.70
C LEU A 247 4.43 -14.50 11.36
N LEU A 248 3.59 -14.76 12.36
CA LEU A 248 2.29 -15.39 12.17
C LEU A 248 1.36 -14.50 11.33
N MET A 249 1.35 -13.19 11.58
CA MET A 249 0.58 -12.23 10.77
C MET A 249 1.06 -12.23 9.30
N ALA A 250 2.36 -12.30 9.06
CA ALA A 250 2.92 -12.36 7.71
C ALA A 250 2.57 -13.64 6.96
N GLU A 251 2.57 -14.78 7.66
CA GLU A 251 2.29 -16.10 7.08
C GLU A 251 0.80 -16.32 6.75
N VAL A 252 -0.06 -16.08 7.73
CA VAL A 252 -1.49 -16.50 7.67
C VAL A 252 -2.48 -15.35 7.84
N GLY A 253 -1.99 -14.12 8.01
CA GLY A 253 -2.79 -12.92 8.18
C GLY A 253 -3.23 -12.69 9.63
N GLU A 254 -3.61 -11.45 9.92
CA GLU A 254 -4.00 -10.97 11.25
C GLU A 254 -5.16 -11.77 11.87
N GLN A 255 -6.12 -12.21 11.04
CA GLN A 255 -7.32 -12.91 11.53
C GLN A 255 -6.99 -14.23 12.24
N ALA A 256 -5.93 -14.92 11.82
CA ALA A 256 -5.48 -16.19 12.38
C ALA A 256 -4.65 -16.06 13.68
N VAL A 257 -4.26 -14.83 14.04
CA VAL A 257 -3.47 -14.58 15.25
C VAL A 257 -4.33 -14.69 16.50
N SER A 258 -3.83 -15.40 17.49
CA SER A 258 -4.36 -15.41 18.88
C SER A 258 -3.20 -15.47 19.87
N VAL A 259 -3.41 -14.92 21.07
CA VAL A 259 -2.38 -14.96 22.13
C VAL A 259 -1.95 -16.40 22.43
N SER A 260 -2.89 -17.34 22.41
CA SER A 260 -2.62 -18.78 22.64
C SER A 260 -1.77 -19.41 21.53
N GLU A 261 -2.04 -19.10 20.28
CA GLU A 261 -1.26 -19.64 19.15
C GLU A 261 0.13 -19.03 19.09
N VAL A 262 0.24 -17.73 19.37
CA VAL A 262 1.54 -17.06 19.49
C VAL A 262 2.36 -17.64 20.65
N ALA A 263 1.75 -17.87 21.81
CA ALA A 263 2.39 -18.53 22.95
C ALA A 263 2.94 -19.90 22.57
N ARG A 264 2.12 -20.73 21.92
CA ARG A 264 2.50 -22.07 21.46
C ARG A 264 3.70 -22.03 20.51
N ARG A 265 3.70 -21.14 19.52
CA ARG A 265 4.81 -20.98 18.55
C ARG A 265 6.07 -20.41 19.20
N ALA A 266 5.93 -19.50 20.17
CA ALA A 266 7.03 -18.90 20.89
C ALA A 266 7.65 -19.82 21.96
N GLY A 267 7.04 -20.98 22.25
CA GLY A 267 7.47 -21.84 23.35
C GLY A 267 7.21 -21.25 24.73
N ILE A 268 6.26 -20.32 24.83
CA ILE A 268 5.86 -19.65 26.07
C ILE A 268 4.58 -20.27 26.60
N THR A 269 4.49 -20.43 27.93
CA THR A 269 3.26 -20.94 28.54
C THR A 269 2.09 -19.96 28.32
N ARG A 270 0.87 -20.48 28.18
CA ARG A 270 -0.33 -19.63 28.03
C ARG A 270 -0.45 -18.58 29.14
N PRO A 271 -0.34 -18.93 30.45
CA PRO A 271 -0.37 -17.94 31.51
C PRO A 271 0.71 -16.86 31.36
N GLY A 272 1.93 -17.26 30.94
CA GLY A 272 3.03 -16.32 30.69
C GLY A 272 2.72 -15.35 29.56
N ALA A 273 2.14 -15.81 28.45
CA ALA A 273 1.75 -14.94 27.36
C ALA A 273 0.59 -14.01 27.74
N TYR A 274 -0.43 -14.51 28.46
CA TYR A 274 -1.55 -13.69 28.93
C TYR A 274 -1.16 -12.68 30.02
N TYR A 275 -0.04 -12.90 30.70
CA TYR A 275 0.53 -11.88 31.59
C TYR A 275 0.97 -10.62 30.83
N HIS A 276 1.55 -10.81 29.60
CA HIS A 276 2.00 -9.72 28.76
C HIS A 276 0.90 -9.10 27.90
N PHE A 277 -0.02 -9.94 27.37
CA PHE A 277 -1.07 -9.52 26.47
C PHE A 277 -2.38 -10.20 26.84
N LYS A 278 -3.26 -9.44 27.48
CA LYS A 278 -4.56 -9.97 27.96
C LYS A 278 -5.52 -10.31 26.84
N LYS A 279 -5.40 -9.62 25.69
CA LYS A 279 -6.26 -9.78 24.52
C LYS A 279 -5.41 -9.83 23.26
N LYS A 280 -5.99 -10.39 22.19
CA LYS A 280 -5.42 -10.37 20.84
C LYS A 280 -5.14 -8.93 20.37
N GLU A 281 -6.06 -8.05 20.61
CA GLU A 281 -6.00 -6.63 20.21
C GLU A 281 -4.80 -5.92 20.84
N ASP A 282 -4.49 -6.20 22.12
CA ASP A 282 -3.33 -5.63 22.83
C ASP A 282 -2.00 -6.10 22.18
N LEU A 283 -1.94 -7.38 21.79
CA LEU A 283 -0.77 -7.95 21.11
C LEU A 283 -0.59 -7.33 19.73
N ILE A 284 -1.66 -7.25 18.94
CA ILE A 284 -1.64 -6.65 17.60
C ILE A 284 -1.24 -5.18 17.69
N ALA A 285 -1.85 -4.39 18.57
CA ALA A 285 -1.50 -2.98 18.76
C ALA A 285 -0.03 -2.77 19.13
N ALA A 286 0.54 -3.62 19.99
CA ALA A 286 1.95 -3.56 20.33
C ALA A 286 2.88 -3.92 19.15
N VAL A 287 2.49 -4.87 18.33
CA VAL A 287 3.20 -5.22 17.09
C VAL A 287 3.14 -4.03 16.13
N GLU A 288 1.98 -3.46 15.90
CA GLU A 288 1.76 -2.31 15.03
C GLU A 288 2.59 -1.09 15.46
N GLU A 289 2.56 -0.77 16.75
CA GLU A 289 3.36 0.34 17.31
C GLU A 289 4.86 0.12 17.12
N LYS A 290 5.34 -1.11 17.27
CA LYS A 290 6.74 -1.46 17.02
C LYS A 290 7.11 -1.28 15.56
N LEU A 291 6.29 -1.79 14.64
CA LEU A 291 6.50 -1.65 13.19
C LEU A 291 6.55 -0.18 12.75
N ASP A 292 5.63 0.65 13.26
CA ASP A 292 5.59 2.07 12.96
C ASP A 292 6.86 2.79 13.43
N LYS A 293 7.31 2.49 14.65
CA LYS A 293 8.54 3.08 15.20
C LYS A 293 9.78 2.71 14.39
N GLU A 294 9.94 1.44 14.07
CA GLU A 294 11.08 0.95 13.30
C GLU A 294 11.09 1.51 11.87
N LEU A 295 9.93 1.53 11.21
CA LEU A 295 9.80 2.08 9.86
C LEU A 295 10.09 3.58 9.83
N ILE A 296 9.47 4.36 10.70
CA ILE A 296 9.67 5.81 10.77
C ILE A 296 11.11 6.13 11.12
N TYR A 297 11.71 5.41 12.07
CA TYR A 297 13.11 5.57 12.44
C TYR A 297 14.05 5.28 11.25
N THR A 298 13.78 4.22 10.49
CA THR A 298 14.57 3.86 9.30
C THR A 298 14.43 4.93 8.21
N LEU A 299 13.22 5.43 7.99
CA LEU A 299 12.98 6.51 7.03
C LEU A 299 13.62 7.83 7.45
N ASP A 300 13.52 8.21 8.72
CA ASP A 300 14.17 9.42 9.26
C ASP A 300 15.70 9.37 9.09
N ARG A 301 16.31 8.23 9.42
CA ARG A 301 17.75 8.03 9.16
C ARG A 301 18.09 8.17 7.69
N SER A 302 17.26 7.63 6.83
CA SER A 302 17.47 7.67 5.38
C SER A 302 17.35 9.06 4.79
N PHE A 303 16.43 9.87 5.30
CA PHE A 303 16.31 11.29 4.89
C PHE A 303 17.38 12.18 5.51
N ALA A 304 17.78 11.94 6.77
CA ALA A 304 18.75 12.76 7.50
C ALA A 304 20.20 12.58 7.02
N LYS A 305 20.55 11.39 6.56
CA LYS A 305 21.86 11.09 6.00
C LYS A 305 21.70 11.06 4.49
N ARG A 306 22.15 12.11 3.80
CA ARG A 306 22.20 12.21 2.32
C ARG A 306 22.83 10.96 1.64
N GLU A 307 23.50 10.10 2.40
CA GLU A 307 24.32 8.99 1.93
C GLU A 307 23.76 7.60 2.23
N SER A 308 22.86 7.44 3.19
CA SER A 308 22.63 6.12 3.76
C SER A 308 21.23 5.54 3.62
N PHE A 309 20.75 5.45 2.40
CA PHE A 309 19.95 4.30 2.06
C PHE A 309 20.83 3.03 1.80
N GLU A 310 22.11 3.11 2.06
CA GLU A 310 23.00 1.95 1.86
C GLU A 310 22.77 0.86 2.90
N ASP A 311 22.31 1.21 4.11
CA ASP A 311 22.07 0.27 5.21
C ASP A 311 20.73 -0.51 5.15
N ALA A 312 19.87 -0.26 4.16
CA ALA A 312 18.68 -1.12 3.94
C ALA A 312 19.03 -2.37 3.08
N SER A 313 20.31 -2.73 3.02
CA SER A 313 20.80 -3.89 2.26
C SER A 313 20.37 -5.23 2.84
N ASP A 314 19.97 -5.28 4.11
CA ASP A 314 19.76 -6.53 4.83
C ASP A 314 18.27 -6.90 5.00
N LEU A 315 17.38 -6.39 4.13
CA LEU A 315 15.96 -6.75 4.20
C LEU A 315 15.75 -8.25 3.92
N SER A 316 15.36 -8.95 4.95
CA SER A 316 15.04 -10.38 4.91
C SER A 316 13.67 -10.66 4.29
N ALA A 317 13.33 -11.93 4.11
CA ALA A 317 11.96 -12.29 3.73
C ALA A 317 10.94 -11.93 4.84
N GLU A 318 11.38 -11.93 6.10
CA GLU A 318 10.57 -11.51 7.25
C GLU A 318 10.23 -10.03 7.14
N ASP A 319 11.18 -9.18 6.74
CA ASP A 319 10.95 -7.74 6.55
C ASP A 319 9.92 -7.44 5.45
N LEU A 320 9.88 -8.24 4.38
CA LEU A 320 8.84 -8.14 3.35
C LEU A 320 7.44 -8.48 3.91
N GLY A 321 7.35 -9.47 4.79
CA GLY A 321 6.13 -9.79 5.51
C GLY A 321 5.66 -8.61 6.35
N LEU A 322 6.58 -7.94 7.03
CA LEU A 322 6.30 -6.75 7.85
C LEU A 322 5.85 -5.56 7.00
N LEU A 323 6.50 -5.32 5.86
CA LEU A 323 6.04 -4.28 4.91
C LEU A 323 4.62 -4.55 4.43
N LYS A 324 4.28 -5.81 4.14
CA LYS A 324 2.92 -6.20 3.74
C LYS A 324 1.90 -5.91 4.83
N ILE A 325 2.19 -6.30 6.09
CA ILE A 325 1.35 -5.98 7.25
C ILE A 325 1.14 -4.48 7.35
N ARG A 326 2.21 -3.70 7.26
CA ARG A 326 2.17 -2.25 7.38
C ARG A 326 1.34 -1.60 6.27
N ILE A 327 1.40 -2.13 5.05
CA ILE A 327 0.55 -1.68 3.93
C ILE A 327 -0.93 -1.97 4.22
N GLN A 328 -1.25 -3.15 4.74
CA GLN A 328 -2.63 -3.50 5.11
C GLN A 328 -3.18 -2.59 6.23
N GLN A 329 -2.34 -2.23 7.21
CA GLN A 329 -2.69 -1.25 8.24
C GLN A 329 -3.00 0.12 7.61
N MET A 330 -2.13 0.63 6.74
CA MET A 330 -2.32 1.91 6.06
C MET A 330 -3.64 1.95 5.28
N LEU A 331 -4.00 0.86 4.60
CA LEU A 331 -5.27 0.74 3.87
C LEU A 331 -6.48 0.68 4.80
N ARG A 332 -6.35 0.03 5.97
CA ARG A 332 -7.41 -0.10 6.98
C ARG A 332 -7.64 1.22 7.73
N ASP A 333 -6.57 1.87 8.16
CA ASP A 333 -6.62 3.04 9.03
C ASP A 333 -6.89 4.33 8.23
N GLY A 334 -6.62 4.31 6.93
CA GLY A 334 -6.78 5.44 6.02
C GLY A 334 -5.72 6.52 6.24
N ALA A 335 -5.67 7.48 5.33
CA ALA A 335 -4.62 8.50 5.32
C ALA A 335 -4.61 9.39 6.56
N ARG A 336 -5.76 9.55 7.23
CA ARG A 336 -5.88 10.45 8.38
C ARG A 336 -5.23 9.89 9.65
N LYS A 337 -5.37 8.59 9.87
CA LYS A 337 -4.92 7.91 11.09
C LYS A 337 -3.55 7.27 10.94
N ASP A 338 -3.11 7.05 9.71
CA ASP A 338 -1.85 6.37 9.42
C ASP A 338 -0.64 7.17 9.94
N PRO A 339 0.20 6.58 10.83
CA PRO A 339 1.34 7.28 11.45
C PRO A 339 2.42 7.69 10.44
N LEU A 340 2.66 6.89 9.39
CA LEU A 340 3.64 7.20 8.35
C LEU A 340 3.17 8.41 7.53
N ILE A 341 1.92 8.43 7.09
CA ILE A 341 1.35 9.58 6.38
C ILE A 341 1.35 10.83 7.27
N ALA A 342 1.02 10.68 8.56
CA ALA A 342 1.08 11.78 9.52
C ALA A 342 2.50 12.35 9.67
N HIS A 343 3.53 11.47 9.68
CA HIS A 343 4.93 11.88 9.68
C HIS A 343 5.30 12.67 8.41
N TYR A 344 4.95 12.17 7.22
CA TYR A 344 5.17 12.87 5.96
C TYR A 344 4.41 14.20 5.87
N ARG A 345 3.18 14.30 6.42
CA ARG A 345 2.45 15.57 6.52
C ARG A 345 3.21 16.62 7.33
N LYS A 346 3.77 16.23 8.49
CA LYS A 346 4.62 17.14 9.29
C LYS A 346 5.83 17.61 8.48
N LEU A 347 6.48 16.69 7.77
CA LEU A 347 7.63 16.98 6.93
C LEU A 347 7.27 17.97 5.81
N PHE A 348 6.22 17.71 5.02
CA PHE A 348 5.87 18.59 3.90
C PHE A 348 5.30 19.94 4.37
N ARG A 349 4.57 20.00 5.46
CA ARG A 349 4.15 21.27 6.07
C ARG A 349 5.35 22.09 6.56
N TRP A 350 6.38 21.43 7.08
CA TRP A 350 7.64 22.08 7.40
C TRP A 350 8.31 22.65 6.12
N HIS A 351 8.34 21.88 5.03
CA HIS A 351 8.88 22.34 3.74
C HIS A 351 8.08 23.51 3.16
N VAL A 352 6.76 23.54 3.30
CA VAL A 352 5.93 24.72 2.94
C VAL A 352 6.39 25.96 3.72
N LYS A 353 6.50 25.82 5.05
CA LYS A 353 6.88 26.94 5.92
C LYS A 353 8.25 27.55 5.58
N HIS A 354 9.16 26.75 5.02
CA HIS A 354 10.51 27.19 4.64
C HIS A 354 10.64 27.47 3.15
N GLY A 355 9.54 27.47 2.39
CA GLY A 355 9.55 27.76 0.96
C GLY A 355 10.29 26.73 0.11
N HIS A 356 10.37 25.49 0.57
CA HIS A 356 11.05 24.38 -0.13
C HIS A 356 10.09 23.56 -1.00
N LEU A 357 8.80 23.56 -0.70
CA LEU A 357 7.79 22.89 -1.52
C LEU A 357 7.51 23.76 -2.77
N ARG A 358 7.32 23.11 -3.91
CA ARG A 358 6.96 23.81 -5.15
C ARG A 358 5.59 24.46 -5.02
N GLU A 359 5.45 25.64 -5.65
CA GLU A 359 4.19 26.36 -5.68
C GLU A 359 3.07 25.53 -6.30
N GLY A 360 1.87 25.63 -5.75
CA GLY A 360 0.70 24.88 -6.21
C GLY A 360 0.59 23.43 -5.73
N MET A 361 1.61 22.91 -5.05
CA MET A 361 1.55 21.57 -4.45
C MET A 361 0.83 21.58 -3.10
N ASP A 362 -0.12 20.68 -2.94
CA ASP A 362 -0.78 20.45 -1.66
C ASP A 362 0.09 19.56 -0.77
N PRO A 363 0.48 19.99 0.46
CA PRO A 363 1.37 19.23 1.31
C PRO A 363 0.76 17.92 1.82
N ASP A 364 -0.56 17.86 2.04
CA ASP A 364 -1.23 16.67 2.53
C ASP A 364 -1.35 15.61 1.43
N MET A 365 -1.68 16.01 0.19
CA MET A 365 -1.67 15.11 -0.97
C MET A 365 -0.25 14.65 -1.31
N THR A 366 0.73 15.54 -1.25
CA THR A 366 2.15 15.17 -1.44
C THR A 366 2.59 14.13 -0.41
N ALA A 367 2.17 14.29 0.86
CA ALA A 367 2.46 13.32 1.91
C ALA A 367 1.85 11.94 1.60
N ILE A 368 0.58 11.87 1.19
CA ILE A 368 -0.09 10.63 0.84
C ILE A 368 0.61 9.93 -0.33
N ILE A 369 0.92 10.67 -1.39
CA ILE A 369 1.55 10.11 -2.60
C ILE A 369 2.95 9.59 -2.27
N THR A 370 3.78 10.40 -1.60
CA THR A 370 5.17 10.02 -1.31
C THR A 370 5.28 8.92 -0.27
N ALA A 371 4.46 8.93 0.79
CA ALA A 371 4.41 7.84 1.76
C ALA A 371 3.98 6.52 1.11
N SER A 372 2.94 6.53 0.27
CA SER A 372 2.51 5.35 -0.47
C SER A 372 3.58 4.87 -1.45
N ALA A 373 4.21 5.78 -2.19
CA ALA A 373 5.26 5.44 -3.13
C ALA A 373 6.50 4.86 -2.43
N SER A 374 6.87 5.37 -1.25
CA SER A 374 8.01 4.86 -0.50
C SER A 374 7.76 3.45 0.06
N LEU A 375 6.63 3.25 0.74
CA LEU A 375 6.31 1.99 1.41
C LEU A 375 5.89 0.91 0.42
N VAL A 376 4.85 1.20 -0.37
CA VAL A 376 4.27 0.22 -1.30
C VAL A 376 5.18 0.00 -2.50
N GLY A 377 5.81 1.08 -3.02
CA GLY A 377 6.74 0.97 -4.12
C GLY A 377 7.94 0.09 -3.76
N LEU A 378 8.52 0.28 -2.57
CA LEU A 378 9.59 -0.58 -2.07
C LEU A 378 9.15 -2.03 -1.95
N PHE A 379 8.00 -2.29 -1.32
CA PHE A 379 7.45 -3.64 -1.21
C PHE A 379 7.28 -4.32 -2.58
N LEU A 380 6.65 -3.64 -3.54
CA LEU A 380 6.40 -4.19 -4.88
C LEU A 380 7.69 -4.47 -5.65
N VAL A 381 8.73 -3.63 -5.47
CA VAL A 381 10.05 -3.84 -6.08
C VAL A 381 10.73 -5.06 -5.50
N LEU A 382 10.62 -5.28 -4.19
CA LEU A 382 11.36 -6.34 -3.49
C LEU A 382 10.64 -7.68 -3.45
N ASN A 383 9.30 -7.69 -3.63
CA ASN A 383 8.46 -8.87 -3.43
C ASN A 383 8.77 -10.04 -4.38
N GLY A 384 9.42 -9.78 -5.54
CA GLY A 384 9.82 -10.83 -6.50
C GLY A 384 11.26 -11.33 -6.33
N ALA A 385 12.06 -10.69 -5.45
CA ALA A 385 13.49 -11.00 -5.32
C ALA A 385 13.72 -12.33 -4.59
N GLN A 386 14.60 -13.15 -5.15
CA GLN A 386 14.88 -14.51 -4.67
C GLN A 386 16.01 -14.57 -3.63
N SER A 387 16.83 -13.53 -3.53
CA SER A 387 17.96 -13.48 -2.59
C SER A 387 18.08 -12.13 -1.88
N VAL A 388 18.85 -12.10 -0.78
CA VAL A 388 19.18 -10.87 -0.04
C VAL A 388 19.95 -9.90 -0.92
N GLU A 389 20.91 -10.42 -1.71
CA GLU A 389 21.72 -9.61 -2.62
C GLU A 389 20.87 -8.97 -3.73
N GLU A 390 19.93 -9.71 -4.28
CA GLU A 390 18.98 -9.18 -5.27
C GLU A 390 18.11 -8.09 -4.66
N ARG A 391 17.60 -8.29 -3.44
CA ARG A 391 16.85 -7.27 -2.70
C ARG A 391 17.66 -6.00 -2.49
N ALA A 392 18.94 -6.13 -2.09
CA ALA A 392 19.84 -4.99 -1.92
C ALA A 392 20.03 -4.18 -3.21
N LYS A 393 20.26 -4.86 -4.35
CA LYS A 393 20.35 -4.22 -5.66
C LYS A 393 19.06 -3.49 -6.03
N LEU A 394 17.93 -4.15 -5.87
CA LEU A 394 16.61 -3.59 -6.18
C LEU A 394 16.28 -2.40 -5.28
N ALA A 395 16.56 -2.47 -3.98
CA ALA A 395 16.41 -1.37 -3.05
C ALA A 395 17.27 -0.15 -3.44
N LYS A 396 18.50 -0.35 -3.89
CA LYS A 396 19.38 0.74 -4.38
C LYS A 396 18.81 1.40 -5.64
N ARG A 397 18.34 0.60 -6.61
CA ARG A 397 17.67 1.07 -7.83
C ARG A 397 16.40 1.84 -7.51
N PHE A 398 15.56 1.29 -6.63
CA PHE A 398 14.35 1.95 -6.17
C PHE A 398 14.64 3.32 -5.58
N ARG A 399 15.58 3.42 -4.65
CA ARG A 399 15.96 4.67 -3.99
C ARG A 399 16.40 5.76 -4.94
N LYS A 400 17.22 5.39 -5.93
CA LYS A 400 17.70 6.34 -6.95
C LYS A 400 16.52 6.93 -7.73
N THR A 401 15.63 6.07 -8.25
CA THR A 401 14.48 6.52 -9.03
C THR A 401 13.46 7.25 -8.16
N TYR A 402 13.22 6.80 -6.92
CA TYR A 402 12.32 7.47 -5.97
C TYR A 402 12.83 8.87 -5.58
N LYS A 403 14.14 9.03 -5.36
CA LYS A 403 14.74 10.35 -5.13
C LYS A 403 14.48 11.29 -6.30
N THR A 404 14.74 10.85 -7.53
CA THR A 404 14.44 11.65 -8.73
C THR A 404 12.95 12.00 -8.79
N PHE A 405 12.06 11.04 -8.52
CA PHE A 405 10.61 11.27 -8.48
C PHE A 405 10.23 12.39 -7.50
N VAL A 406 10.77 12.38 -6.29
CA VAL A 406 10.42 13.37 -5.27
C VAL A 406 11.02 14.75 -5.57
N PHE A 407 12.24 14.83 -6.11
CA PHE A 407 12.94 16.10 -6.31
C PHE A 407 12.74 16.70 -7.69
N GLU A 408 12.65 15.88 -8.71
CA GLU A 408 12.74 16.33 -10.10
C GLU A 408 11.55 15.89 -10.97
N GLY A 409 10.77 14.92 -10.50
CA GLY A 409 9.81 14.18 -11.31
C GLY A 409 10.48 13.12 -12.20
N ILE A 410 9.68 12.39 -12.94
CA ILE A 410 10.12 11.27 -13.79
C ILE A 410 10.34 11.71 -15.24
N PHE A 411 9.47 12.59 -15.73
CA PHE A 411 9.44 13.00 -17.12
C PHE A 411 10.25 14.27 -17.38
N THR A 412 10.69 14.42 -18.64
CA THR A 412 11.39 15.61 -19.10
C THR A 412 10.44 16.79 -19.32
N PRO A 413 10.96 18.03 -19.39
CA PRO A 413 10.13 19.20 -19.75
C PRO A 413 9.44 19.07 -21.12
N SER A 414 10.06 18.38 -22.09
CA SER A 414 9.44 18.11 -23.39
C SER A 414 8.22 17.20 -23.26
N ALA A 415 8.31 16.13 -22.45
CA ALA A 415 7.16 15.29 -22.15
C ALA A 415 6.02 16.07 -21.48
N LYS A 416 6.36 17.00 -20.58
CA LYS A 416 5.36 17.87 -19.93
C LYS A 416 4.62 18.75 -20.92
N ALA A 417 5.31 19.28 -21.94
CA ALA A 417 4.70 20.09 -22.98
C ALA A 417 3.70 19.32 -23.86
N GLU A 418 3.91 18.02 -24.05
CA GLU A 418 3.00 17.13 -24.79
C GLU A 418 1.77 16.69 -23.98
N TRP A 419 1.84 16.76 -22.65
CA TRP A 419 0.79 16.31 -21.74
C TRP A 419 0.12 17.50 -21.07
N PRO A 420 -1.18 17.75 -21.32
CA PRO A 420 -1.87 18.90 -20.76
C PRO A 420 -1.94 18.80 -19.23
N PRO A 421 -1.91 19.94 -18.54
CA PRO A 421 -2.16 19.98 -17.10
C PRO A 421 -3.58 19.46 -16.80
N PRO A 422 -3.80 18.92 -15.58
CA PRO A 422 -5.15 18.59 -15.15
C PRO A 422 -6.05 19.83 -15.19
N PRO A 423 -7.37 19.69 -15.39
CA PRO A 423 -8.29 20.81 -15.41
C PRO A 423 -8.20 21.63 -14.13
N GLU A 424 -8.35 22.95 -14.25
CA GLU A 424 -8.34 23.85 -13.10
C GLU A 424 -9.45 23.51 -12.11
N LEU A 425 -9.19 23.76 -10.86
CA LEU A 425 -10.15 23.56 -9.78
C LEU A 425 -11.02 24.81 -9.70
N ASP A 426 -12.26 24.76 -10.20
CA ASP A 426 -13.29 25.74 -9.92
C ASP A 426 -13.77 25.66 -8.46
#